data_233b7c40c6164f6ea1fdb0ac94aa10a0
#
_entry.id   233b7c40c6164f6ea1fdb0ac94aa10a0
#
_cell.length_a   1.000
_cell.length_b   1.000
_cell.length_c   1.000
_cell.angle_alpha   90.00
_cell.angle_beta   90.00
_cell.angle_gamma   90.00
#
_symmetry.space_group_name_H-M   'P 1'
#
loop_
_entity.id
_entity.type
_entity.pdbx_description
1 polymer ?
#
loop_
_entity_poly.entity_id
_entity_poly.type
_entity_poly.pdbx_seq_one_letter_code
_entity_poly.pdbx_strand_id
1 'polypeptide(L)'
;MGILRYILRRDSILENNMVQTIGSAGESLAAGAIFTMPALFMWAQESREVAMPSFTEIAAVSVCGGLLGVLFMVPLRRALIVEEHGALPFPEGTACAEVLLAGEEGGAGSKVVFAGLGLSALYKFITEGLQLFPSRVHWNIRPLRTGFGLDVLPALTGVGFIC
;
A
#
# COMPACT_ATOMS: atom_id res chain seq x y z
N MET A 1 -12.68 7.65 7.46
CA MET A 1 -13.18 9.01 7.74
C MET A 1 -14.68 9.07 7.93
N GLY A 2 -15.53 8.82 6.93
CA GLY A 2 -16.99 8.91 7.07
C GLY A 2 -17.58 8.09 8.21
N ILE A 3 -17.11 6.86 8.42
CA ILE A 3 -17.59 5.98 9.49
C ILE A 3 -17.20 6.53 10.87
N LEU A 4 -15.97 7.00 11.05
CA LEU A 4 -15.51 7.61 12.32
C LEU A 4 -16.29 8.89 12.64
N ARG A 5 -16.52 9.73 11.65
CA ARG A 5 -17.34 10.94 11.79
C ARG A 5 -18.77 10.61 12.19
N TYR A 6 -19.36 9.62 11.54
CA TYR A 6 -20.74 9.22 11.81
C TYR A 6 -20.93 8.50 13.16
N ILE A 7 -20.00 7.60 13.52
CA ILE A 7 -20.11 6.78 14.75
C ILE A 7 -19.57 7.52 15.98
N LEU A 8 -18.39 8.13 15.89
CA LEU A 8 -17.70 8.71 17.03
C LEU A 8 -17.95 10.22 17.20
N ARG A 9 -18.62 10.87 16.24
CA ARG A 9 -18.87 12.31 16.21
C ARG A 9 -17.63 13.18 16.47
N ARG A 10 -16.46 12.67 16.06
CA ARG A 10 -15.18 13.37 16.18
C ARG A 10 -14.70 13.79 14.80
N ASP A 11 -14.34 15.06 14.66
CA ASP A 11 -13.96 15.73 13.41
C ASP A 11 -12.54 16.29 13.47
N SER A 12 -11.62 15.61 14.18
CA SER A 12 -10.25 16.07 14.24
C SER A 12 -9.43 15.51 13.08
N ILE A 13 -8.82 16.39 12.27
CA ILE A 13 -7.91 16.02 11.19
C ILE A 13 -6.73 15.21 11.72
N LEU A 14 -6.28 15.49 12.95
CA LEU A 14 -5.18 14.78 13.60
C LEU A 14 -5.55 13.32 13.90
N GLU A 15 -6.78 13.06 14.37
CA GLU A 15 -7.25 11.69 14.60
C GLU A 15 -7.34 10.92 13.27
N ASN A 16 -7.87 11.55 12.24
CA ASN A 16 -7.95 10.97 10.91
C ASN A 16 -6.57 10.66 10.34
N ASN A 17 -5.60 11.56 10.52
CA ASN A 17 -4.22 11.34 10.09
C ASN A 17 -3.57 10.18 10.86
N MET A 18 -3.79 10.06 12.16
CA MET A 18 -3.28 8.92 12.93
C MET A 18 -3.86 7.60 12.46
N VAL A 19 -5.16 7.51 12.20
CA VAL A 19 -5.81 6.30 11.68
C VAL A 19 -5.22 5.92 10.33
N GLN A 20 -5.04 6.89 9.44
CA GLN A 20 -4.43 6.66 8.14
C GLN A 20 -2.98 6.19 8.26
N THR A 21 -2.17 6.82 9.09
CA THR A 21 -0.77 6.46 9.32
C THR A 21 -0.63 5.05 9.86
N ILE A 22 -1.45 4.67 10.85
CA ILE A 22 -1.46 3.32 11.42
C ILE A 22 -1.88 2.29 10.35
N GLY A 23 -2.90 2.60 9.57
CA GLY A 23 -3.36 1.73 8.47
C GLY A 23 -2.28 1.52 7.42
N SER A 24 -1.63 2.59 6.96
CA SER A 24 -0.55 2.55 5.98
C SER A 24 0.69 1.80 6.49
N ALA A 25 1.05 1.99 7.77
CA ALA A 25 2.15 1.23 8.39
C ALA A 25 1.86 -0.28 8.42
N GLY A 26 0.61 -0.67 8.74
CA GLY A 26 0.19 -2.06 8.72
C GLY A 26 0.26 -2.67 7.31
N GLU A 27 -0.15 -1.94 6.30
CA GLU A 27 -0.07 -2.36 4.89
C GLU A 27 1.39 -2.57 4.45
N SER A 28 2.28 -1.63 4.78
CA SER A 28 3.71 -1.73 4.45
C SER A 28 4.39 -2.93 5.10
N LEU A 29 4.07 -3.21 6.37
CA LEU A 29 4.55 -4.39 7.08
C LEU A 29 4.04 -5.68 6.46
N ALA A 30 2.75 -5.73 6.11
CA ALA A 30 2.15 -6.89 5.45
C ALA A 30 2.79 -7.16 4.08
N ALA A 31 3.00 -6.12 3.28
CA ALA A 31 3.66 -6.24 1.98
C ALA A 31 5.09 -6.78 2.13
N GLY A 32 5.88 -6.27 3.07
CA GLY A 32 7.21 -6.78 3.38
C GLY A 32 7.20 -8.27 3.74
N ALA A 33 6.28 -8.69 4.60
CA ALA A 33 6.15 -10.08 5.01
C ALA A 33 5.74 -11.01 3.85
N ILE A 34 4.79 -10.59 3.02
CA ILE A 34 4.30 -11.38 1.87
C ILE A 34 5.42 -11.68 0.88
N PHE A 35 6.35 -10.78 0.66
CA PHE A 35 7.44 -10.98 -0.29
C PHE A 35 8.63 -11.73 0.27
N THR A 36 8.91 -11.61 1.57
CA THR A 36 10.08 -12.24 2.19
C THR A 36 9.81 -13.62 2.78
N MET A 37 8.65 -13.84 3.38
CA MET A 37 8.32 -15.12 4.03
C MET A 37 8.31 -16.32 3.08
N PRO A 38 7.75 -16.24 1.85
CA PRO A 38 7.76 -17.39 0.94
C PRO A 38 9.16 -17.88 0.62
N ALA A 39 10.15 -17.00 0.53
CA ALA A 39 11.54 -17.37 0.28
C ALA A 39 12.11 -18.25 1.39
N LEU A 40 11.82 -17.96 2.65
CA LEU A 40 12.24 -18.77 3.79
C LEU A 40 11.61 -20.16 3.78
N PHE A 41 10.32 -20.24 3.46
CA PHE A 41 9.61 -21.51 3.36
C PHE A 41 10.11 -22.36 2.18
N MET A 42 10.39 -21.73 1.04
CA MET A 42 10.98 -22.44 -0.12
C MET A 42 12.37 -22.97 0.21
N TRP A 43 13.20 -22.19 0.86
CA TRP A 43 14.52 -22.62 1.31
C TRP A 43 14.46 -23.79 2.29
N ALA A 44 13.56 -23.73 3.25
CA ALA A 44 13.38 -24.81 4.22
C ALA A 44 12.87 -26.12 3.57
N GLN A 45 12.15 -26.02 2.43
CA GLN A 45 11.72 -27.21 1.68
C GLN A 45 12.83 -27.78 0.79
N GLU A 46 13.68 -26.93 0.22
CA GLU A 46 14.71 -27.33 -0.72
C GLU A 46 15.97 -27.87 -0.01
N SER A 47 16.36 -27.24 1.09
CA SER A 47 17.53 -27.66 1.87
C SER A 47 17.11 -28.30 3.19
N ARG A 48 17.51 -29.57 3.39
CA ARG A 48 17.28 -30.30 4.67
C ARG A 48 18.02 -29.69 5.87
N GLU A 49 18.94 -28.78 5.62
CA GLU A 49 19.75 -28.11 6.65
C GLU A 49 19.03 -26.90 7.29
N VAL A 50 18.04 -26.35 6.61
CA VAL A 50 17.30 -25.18 7.09
C VAL A 50 15.99 -25.66 7.72
N ALA A 51 15.85 -25.47 9.02
CA ALA A 51 14.60 -25.78 9.72
C ALA A 51 13.48 -24.82 9.32
N MET A 52 12.24 -25.31 9.30
CA MET A 52 11.08 -24.45 9.12
C MET A 52 11.05 -23.37 10.21
N PRO A 53 10.90 -22.08 9.84
CA PRO A 53 10.88 -21.01 10.82
C PRO A 53 9.68 -21.16 11.76
N SER A 54 9.96 -21.12 13.05
CA SER A 54 8.94 -21.20 14.10
C SER A 54 8.22 -19.85 14.22
N PHE A 55 7.01 -19.87 14.77
CA PHE A 55 6.25 -18.64 15.02
C PHE A 55 7.01 -17.63 15.89
N THR A 56 7.76 -18.11 16.88
CA THR A 56 8.57 -17.28 17.78
C THR A 56 9.73 -16.59 17.05
N GLU A 57 10.38 -17.28 16.14
CA GLU A 57 11.45 -16.70 15.30
C GLU A 57 10.90 -15.61 14.38
N ILE A 58 9.78 -15.88 13.71
CA ILE A 58 9.11 -14.91 12.85
C ILE A 58 8.70 -13.66 13.66
N ALA A 59 8.10 -13.87 14.83
CA ALA A 59 7.71 -12.77 15.72
C ALA A 59 8.92 -11.96 16.20
N ALA A 60 9.99 -12.61 16.59
CA ALA A 60 11.21 -11.95 17.05
C ALA A 60 11.85 -11.12 15.94
N VAL A 61 11.98 -11.66 14.72
CA VAL A 61 12.50 -10.94 13.55
C VAL A 61 11.63 -9.73 13.23
N SER A 62 10.30 -9.89 13.26
CA SER A 62 9.37 -8.80 12.99
C SER A 62 9.47 -7.66 14.00
N VAL A 63 9.56 -7.99 15.30
CA VAL A 63 9.74 -6.99 16.36
C VAL A 63 11.08 -6.30 16.25
N CYS A 64 12.16 -7.03 16.03
CA CYS A 64 13.49 -6.45 15.84
C CYS A 64 13.55 -5.56 14.60
N GLY A 65 12.95 -5.98 13.49
CA GLY A 65 12.85 -5.19 12.27
C GLY A 65 12.07 -3.90 12.47
N GLY A 66 10.94 -3.97 13.17
CA GLY A 66 10.14 -2.79 13.52
C GLY A 66 10.90 -1.80 14.41
N LEU A 67 11.59 -2.29 15.44
CA LEU A 67 12.43 -1.46 16.31
C LEU A 67 13.58 -0.79 15.54
N LEU A 68 14.27 -1.54 14.69
CA LEU A 68 15.32 -0.99 13.83
C LEU A 68 14.78 0.09 12.89
N GLY A 69 13.63 -0.15 12.25
CA GLY A 69 12.99 0.84 11.39
C GLY A 69 12.70 2.16 12.11
N VAL A 70 12.16 2.10 13.32
CA VAL A 70 11.91 3.29 14.15
C VAL A 70 13.22 3.98 14.52
N LEU A 71 14.22 3.23 14.99
CA LEU A 71 15.52 3.79 15.41
C LEU A 71 16.25 4.48 14.25
N PHE A 72 16.20 3.93 13.05
CA PHE A 72 16.78 4.55 11.86
C PHE A 72 15.97 5.76 11.40
N MET A 73 14.63 5.70 11.48
CA MET A 73 13.79 6.81 10.99
C MET A 73 13.89 8.08 11.86
N VAL A 74 14.11 7.94 13.17
CA VAL A 74 14.19 9.10 14.08
C VAL A 74 15.28 10.11 13.64
N PRO A 75 16.55 9.72 13.41
CA PRO A 75 17.56 10.66 12.93
C PRO A 75 17.34 11.09 11.47
N LEU A 76 16.94 10.15 10.61
CA LEU A 76 16.74 10.42 9.18
C LEU A 76 15.55 11.35 8.90
N ARG A 77 14.54 11.36 9.76
CA ARG A 77 13.37 12.20 9.60
C ARG A 77 13.75 13.68 9.45
N ARG A 78 14.69 14.17 10.26
CA ARG A 78 15.09 15.57 10.19
C ARG A 78 15.73 15.89 8.85
N ALA A 79 16.69 15.09 8.42
CA ALA A 79 17.38 15.30 7.16
C ALA A 79 16.43 15.15 5.95
N LEU A 80 15.72 14.04 5.85
CA LEU A 80 14.93 13.71 4.66
C LEU A 80 13.61 14.47 4.57
N ILE A 81 12.91 14.69 5.71
CA ILE A 81 11.56 15.27 5.68
C ILE A 81 11.59 16.78 5.96
N VAL A 82 12.50 17.26 6.79
CA VAL A 82 12.52 18.67 7.17
C VAL A 82 13.50 19.48 6.31
N GLU A 83 14.75 19.04 6.20
CA GLU A 83 15.81 19.79 5.50
C GLU A 83 15.68 19.65 3.98
N GLU A 84 15.39 18.46 3.47
CA GLU A 84 15.24 18.17 2.03
C GLU A 84 13.77 18.24 1.53
N HIS A 85 12.86 18.82 2.31
CA HIS A 85 11.43 18.87 1.99
C HIS A 85 11.12 19.49 0.61
N GLY A 86 11.91 20.50 0.21
CA GLY A 86 11.73 21.18 -1.08
C GLY A 86 12.38 20.46 -2.27
N ALA A 87 13.31 19.54 -2.02
CA ALA A 87 14.07 18.83 -3.04
C ALA A 87 13.54 17.41 -3.29
N LEU A 88 13.05 16.75 -2.24
CA LEU A 88 12.51 15.39 -2.33
C LEU A 88 10.98 15.42 -2.50
N PRO A 89 10.46 14.92 -3.63
CA PRO A 89 9.04 14.75 -3.80
C PRO A 89 8.55 13.57 -2.94
N PHE A 90 7.48 13.79 -2.18
CA PHE A 90 6.78 12.75 -1.43
C PHE A 90 5.35 12.59 -1.99
N PRO A 91 5.19 12.02 -3.20
CA PRO A 91 3.91 12.05 -3.92
C PRO A 91 2.79 11.33 -3.15
N GLU A 92 3.09 10.19 -2.53
CA GLU A 92 2.09 9.45 -1.75
C GLU A 92 1.66 10.22 -0.49
N GLY A 93 2.62 10.80 0.23
CA GLY A 93 2.34 11.61 1.42
C GLY A 93 1.52 12.85 1.09
N THR A 94 1.83 13.51 -0.02
CA THR A 94 1.09 14.68 -0.50
C THR A 94 -0.34 14.30 -0.89
N ALA A 95 -0.51 13.23 -1.67
CA ALA A 95 -1.84 12.73 -2.04
C ALA A 95 -2.67 12.33 -0.80
N CYS A 96 -2.06 11.69 0.18
CA CYS A 96 -2.71 11.37 1.45
C CYS A 96 -3.16 12.63 2.20
N ALA A 97 -2.34 13.67 2.25
CA ALA A 97 -2.69 14.94 2.89
C ALA A 97 -3.85 15.63 2.15
N GLU A 98 -3.83 15.65 0.82
CA GLU A 98 -4.92 16.21 0.02
C GLU A 98 -6.25 15.48 0.22
N VAL A 99 -6.22 14.15 0.33
CA VAL A 99 -7.42 13.36 0.64
C VAL A 99 -7.96 13.67 2.03
N LEU A 100 -7.07 13.89 3.02
CA LEU A 100 -7.47 14.30 4.36
C LEU A 100 -8.14 15.68 4.37
N LEU A 101 -7.54 16.65 3.70
CA LEU A 101 -8.06 18.00 3.57
C LEU A 101 -9.40 18.04 2.82
N ALA A 102 -9.50 17.34 1.69
CA ALA A 102 -10.74 17.21 0.93
C ALA A 102 -11.87 16.56 1.74
N GLY A 103 -11.51 15.64 2.66
CA GLY A 103 -12.46 15.00 3.57
C GLY A 103 -12.97 15.97 4.66
N GLU A 104 -12.15 16.93 5.10
CA GLU A 104 -12.50 17.91 6.13
C GLU A 104 -13.29 19.08 5.55
N GLU A 105 -12.81 19.66 4.46
CA GLU A 105 -13.47 20.80 3.81
C GLU A 105 -14.83 20.43 3.22
N GLY A 106 -15.04 19.17 2.87
CA GLY A 106 -16.24 18.71 2.17
C GLY A 106 -16.32 19.33 0.75
N GLY A 107 -17.48 19.33 0.16
CA GLY A 107 -17.70 20.01 -1.11
C GLY A 107 -17.22 19.24 -2.35
N ALA A 108 -16.63 19.97 -3.32
CA ALA A 108 -16.28 19.40 -4.63
C ALA A 108 -15.14 18.36 -4.56
N GLY A 109 -14.10 18.60 -3.75
CA GLY A 109 -12.97 17.68 -3.58
C GLY A 109 -13.39 16.32 -3.05
N SER A 110 -14.22 16.30 -2.03
CA SER A 110 -14.75 15.07 -1.44
C SER A 110 -15.58 14.26 -2.45
N LYS A 111 -16.39 14.95 -3.29
CA LYS A 111 -17.18 14.28 -4.35
C LYS A 111 -16.29 13.58 -5.39
N VAL A 112 -15.19 14.20 -5.78
CA VAL A 112 -14.24 13.60 -6.74
C VAL A 112 -13.59 12.34 -6.16
N VAL A 113 -13.18 12.36 -4.89
CA VAL A 113 -12.61 11.20 -4.21
C VAL A 113 -13.62 10.05 -4.15
N PHE A 114 -14.87 10.33 -3.74
CA PHE A 114 -15.92 9.30 -3.69
C PHE A 114 -16.33 8.79 -5.08
N ALA A 115 -16.34 9.66 -6.09
CA ALA A 115 -16.60 9.25 -7.46
C ALA A 115 -15.49 8.33 -8.00
N GLY A 116 -14.22 8.67 -7.73
CA GLY A 116 -13.08 7.83 -8.08
C GLY A 116 -13.12 6.46 -7.40
N LEU A 117 -13.45 6.44 -6.10
CA LEU A 117 -13.61 5.21 -5.33
C LEU A 117 -14.76 4.35 -5.90
N GLY A 118 -15.90 4.96 -6.20
CA GLY A 118 -17.04 4.26 -6.80
C GLY A 118 -16.71 3.67 -8.17
N LEU A 119 -16.03 4.44 -9.02
CA LEU A 119 -15.62 3.99 -10.35
C LEU A 119 -14.61 2.82 -10.26
N SER A 120 -13.62 2.93 -9.36
CA SER A 120 -12.64 1.87 -9.13
C SER A 120 -13.26 0.61 -8.55
N ALA A 121 -14.20 0.76 -7.62
CA ALA A 121 -14.94 -0.36 -7.06
C ALA A 121 -15.81 -1.06 -8.12
N LEU A 122 -16.48 -0.29 -8.98
CA LEU A 122 -17.27 -0.81 -10.10
C LEU A 122 -16.37 -1.58 -11.08
N TYR A 123 -15.23 -1.01 -11.44
CA TYR A 123 -14.26 -1.68 -12.31
C TYR A 123 -13.79 -3.02 -11.69
N LYS A 124 -13.41 -3.02 -10.42
CA LYS A 124 -13.01 -4.23 -9.70
C LYS A 124 -14.13 -5.25 -9.62
N PHE A 125 -15.34 -4.82 -9.38
CA PHE A 125 -16.51 -5.71 -9.35
C PHE A 125 -16.78 -6.36 -10.73
N ILE A 126 -16.63 -5.61 -11.82
CA ILE A 126 -16.80 -6.13 -13.17
C ILE A 126 -15.69 -7.13 -13.54
N THR A 127 -14.44 -6.81 -13.19
CA THR A 127 -13.28 -7.64 -13.58
C THR A 127 -13.09 -8.85 -12.69
N GLU A 128 -13.25 -8.73 -11.38
CA GLU A 128 -13.01 -9.81 -10.41
C GLU A 128 -14.30 -10.48 -9.91
N GLY A 129 -15.38 -9.70 -9.76
CA GLY A 129 -16.67 -10.23 -9.30
C GLY A 129 -17.43 -10.92 -10.41
N LEU A 130 -17.63 -10.27 -11.53
CA LEU A 130 -18.36 -10.81 -12.68
C LEU A 130 -17.44 -11.56 -13.66
N GLN A 131 -16.12 -11.40 -13.57
CA GLN A 131 -15.13 -12.03 -14.45
C GLN A 131 -15.41 -11.83 -15.95
N LEU A 132 -16.04 -10.70 -16.30
CA LEU A 132 -16.41 -10.39 -17.68
C LEU A 132 -15.20 -10.12 -18.57
N PHE A 133 -14.12 -9.61 -17.98
CA PHE A 133 -12.85 -9.37 -18.68
C PHE A 133 -11.72 -10.00 -17.90
N PRO A 134 -10.75 -10.66 -18.56
CA PRO A 134 -9.56 -11.15 -17.89
C PRO A 134 -8.75 -9.96 -17.37
N SER A 135 -8.46 -9.93 -16.08
CA SER A 135 -7.59 -8.91 -15.46
C SER A 135 -6.15 -8.98 -15.98
N ARG A 136 -5.77 -10.13 -16.53
CA ARG A 136 -4.47 -10.37 -17.17
C ARG A 136 -4.63 -10.74 -18.61
N VAL A 137 -4.06 -9.93 -19.49
CA VAL A 137 -3.93 -10.25 -20.91
C VAL A 137 -2.56 -10.88 -21.12
N HIS A 138 -2.54 -12.15 -21.50
CA HIS A 138 -1.30 -12.89 -21.73
C HIS A 138 -1.16 -13.21 -23.22
N TRP A 139 -0.12 -12.70 -23.85
CA TRP A 139 0.19 -12.96 -25.24
C TRP A 139 1.45 -13.83 -25.36
N ASN A 140 1.29 -15.06 -25.81
CA ASN A 140 2.41 -15.97 -26.06
C ASN A 140 2.90 -15.80 -27.50
N ILE A 141 4.12 -15.30 -27.65
CA ILE A 141 4.78 -15.15 -28.95
C ILE A 141 5.62 -16.42 -29.19
N ARG A 142 4.96 -17.44 -29.76
CA ARG A 142 5.56 -18.75 -29.99
C ARG A 142 6.92 -18.74 -30.75
N PRO A 143 7.13 -17.90 -31.81
CA PRO A 143 8.39 -17.94 -32.56
C PRO A 143 9.58 -17.41 -31.73
N LEU A 144 9.35 -16.55 -30.77
CA LEU A 144 10.40 -15.96 -29.89
C LEU A 144 10.54 -16.70 -28.56
N ARG A 145 9.73 -17.74 -28.29
CA ARG A 145 9.66 -18.45 -27.01
C ARG A 145 9.52 -17.52 -25.81
N THR A 146 8.84 -16.40 -26.00
CA THR A 146 8.58 -15.41 -24.97
C THR A 146 7.09 -15.11 -24.86
N GLY A 147 6.65 -14.63 -23.70
CA GLY A 147 5.29 -14.18 -23.45
C GLY A 147 5.28 -12.75 -22.95
N PHE A 148 4.31 -11.97 -23.41
CA PHE A 148 4.02 -10.65 -22.90
C PHE A 148 2.72 -10.70 -22.10
N GLY A 149 2.79 -10.27 -20.83
CA GLY A 149 1.62 -10.17 -19.94
C GLY A 149 1.41 -8.73 -19.53
N LEU A 150 0.17 -8.24 -19.65
CA LEU A 150 -0.25 -6.94 -19.17
C LEU A 150 -1.31 -7.13 -18.10
N ASP A 151 -1.07 -6.57 -16.92
CA ASP A 151 -2.03 -6.53 -15.83
C ASP A 151 -2.57 -5.09 -15.71
N VAL A 152 -3.88 -4.92 -15.86
CA VAL A 152 -4.51 -3.60 -15.81
C VAL A 152 -4.97 -3.32 -14.38
N LEU A 153 -4.14 -2.58 -13.65
CA LEU A 153 -4.40 -2.19 -12.26
C LEU A 153 -4.62 -0.66 -12.19
N PRO A 154 -5.86 -0.19 -12.06
CA PRO A 154 -6.16 1.25 -12.02
C PRO A 154 -5.44 1.98 -10.89
N ALA A 155 -5.21 1.32 -9.75
CA ALA A 155 -4.46 1.88 -8.64
C ALA A 155 -3.01 2.23 -9.03
N LEU A 156 -2.32 1.33 -9.74
CA LEU A 156 -0.95 1.59 -10.22
C LEU A 156 -0.91 2.68 -11.29
N THR A 157 -1.94 2.75 -12.14
CA THR A 157 -2.06 3.83 -13.12
C THR A 157 -2.21 5.19 -12.42
N GLY A 158 -2.99 5.25 -11.34
CA GLY A 158 -3.15 6.46 -10.52
C GLY A 158 -1.84 6.88 -9.85
N VAL A 159 -1.11 5.95 -9.25
CA VAL A 159 0.21 6.22 -8.66
C VAL A 159 1.19 6.71 -9.73
N GLY A 160 1.25 6.06 -10.89
CA GLY A 160 2.12 6.48 -12.00
C GLY A 160 1.76 7.84 -12.59
N PHE A 161 0.55 8.34 -12.39
CA PHE A 161 0.16 9.69 -12.79
C PHE A 161 0.63 10.76 -11.77
N ILE A 162 0.71 10.40 -10.49
CA ILE A 162 1.14 11.31 -9.42
C ILE A 162 2.69 11.42 -9.36
N CYS A 163 3.42 10.34 -9.69
CA CYS A 163 4.88 10.32 -9.75
C CYS A 163 5.42 10.87 -11.05
#